data_87481b936f92836a4741bdb3110dc9a7
#
_entry.id   87481b936f92836a4741bdb3110dc9a7
#
_cell.length_a   1.000
_cell.length_b   1.000
_cell.length_c   1.000
_cell.angle_alpha   90.00
_cell.angle_beta   90.00
_cell.angle_gamma   90.00
#
_symmetry.space_group_name_H-M   'P 1'
#
loop_
_entity.id
_entity.type
_entity.pdbx_description
1 polymer ?
#
loop_
_entity_poly.entity_id
_entity_poly.type
_entity_poly.pdbx_seq_one_letter_code
_entity_poly.pdbx_strand_id
1 'polypeptide(L)'
;MKKVAIIGAGISGLFVANLFKKNPNYQITIYEKNNSIKLDDGYGIQLSTNSIKLLNKIGFNDLENKDKFNPEKIDFYDLKHKKICDLNISKFNSENCKYTTLKRSKLVEFLKDRLEENIIQYDHNIEKIEKNNNQIILTFNESIKVICDHLIISDGVFSKGKSLISNNEIKPVYNNSIAIRGNISRKELNNLNEKNISLFMGSNFHYVIYPINNNDEAFNFIGVLKYKLTANELDNYDLFKGEGFIEGIKEKLQNRISSNILDNLNNIKCFPVFASKGYLKPGNNIFLIGDAFFAFPPSFAQGASQSIESGSELFVDIMNNKNNFYDSRVEKVKMINN
;
A
#
# COMPACT_ATOMS: atom_id res chain seq x y z
N MET A 1 20.62 -18.00 -16.59
CA MET A 1 19.40 -17.45 -15.99
C MET A 1 19.81 -16.52 -14.85
N LYS A 2 19.38 -15.25 -14.85
CA LYS A 2 19.70 -14.28 -13.80
C LYS A 2 18.82 -14.52 -12.57
N LYS A 3 19.41 -14.48 -11.39
CA LYS A 3 18.71 -14.64 -10.11
C LYS A 3 18.21 -13.29 -9.59
N VAL A 4 16.91 -13.17 -9.33
CA VAL A 4 16.28 -11.99 -8.77
C VAL A 4 15.77 -12.32 -7.36
N ALA A 5 16.35 -11.68 -6.35
CA ALA A 5 15.87 -11.75 -4.98
C ALA A 5 14.97 -10.55 -4.69
N ILE A 6 13.78 -10.81 -4.13
CA ILE A 6 12.80 -9.79 -3.76
C ILE A 6 12.59 -9.86 -2.25
N ILE A 7 12.80 -8.76 -1.53
CA ILE A 7 12.58 -8.69 -0.09
C ILE A 7 11.19 -8.11 0.18
N GLY A 8 10.32 -8.92 0.83
CA GLY A 8 8.96 -8.55 1.21
C GLY A 8 7.88 -9.01 0.23
N ALA A 9 6.92 -9.77 0.74
CA ALA A 9 5.75 -10.29 0.02
C ALA A 9 4.52 -9.35 0.12
N GLY A 10 4.75 -8.04 0.07
CA GLY A 10 3.69 -7.03 -0.05
C GLY A 10 3.22 -6.84 -1.50
N ILE A 11 2.29 -5.89 -1.73
CA ILE A 11 1.73 -5.60 -3.06
C ILE A 11 2.83 -5.36 -4.10
N SER A 12 3.85 -4.55 -3.76
CA SER A 12 4.98 -4.25 -4.65
C SER A 12 5.75 -5.50 -5.06
N GLY A 13 6.19 -6.30 -4.06
CA GLY A 13 7.01 -7.48 -4.27
C GLY A 13 6.27 -8.57 -5.03
N LEU A 14 5.03 -8.86 -4.64
CA LEU A 14 4.19 -9.83 -5.34
C LEU A 14 3.89 -9.40 -6.78
N PHE A 15 3.61 -8.12 -7.01
CA PHE A 15 3.33 -7.60 -8.34
C PHE A 15 4.55 -7.71 -9.26
N VAL A 16 5.73 -7.25 -8.82
CA VAL A 16 6.94 -7.31 -9.64
C VAL A 16 7.37 -8.75 -9.91
N ALA A 17 7.20 -9.66 -8.95
CA ALA A 17 7.44 -11.09 -9.14
C ALA A 17 6.58 -11.66 -10.26
N ASN A 18 5.28 -11.31 -10.30
CA ASN A 18 4.38 -11.72 -11.36
C ASN A 18 4.78 -11.22 -12.75
N LEU A 19 5.46 -10.09 -12.85
CA LEU A 19 6.00 -9.61 -14.12
C LEU A 19 7.22 -10.43 -14.55
N PHE A 20 8.18 -10.65 -13.65
CA PHE A 20 9.40 -11.38 -13.93
C PHE A 20 9.19 -12.86 -14.26
N LYS A 21 8.24 -13.54 -13.57
CA LYS A 21 7.98 -14.97 -13.80
C LYS A 21 7.63 -15.34 -15.25
N LYS A 22 7.16 -14.36 -16.02
CA LYS A 22 6.84 -14.55 -17.44
C LYS A 22 8.07 -14.61 -18.34
N ASN A 23 9.26 -14.28 -17.82
CA ASN A 23 10.49 -14.27 -18.57
C ASN A 23 11.44 -15.40 -18.12
N PRO A 24 11.66 -16.42 -18.97
CA PRO A 24 12.45 -17.60 -18.60
C PRO A 24 13.93 -17.29 -18.34
N ASN A 25 14.42 -16.10 -18.69
CA ASN A 25 15.78 -15.67 -18.41
C ASN A 25 16.02 -15.29 -16.95
N TYR A 26 14.97 -15.24 -16.13
CA TYR A 26 15.03 -14.85 -14.71
C TYR A 26 14.48 -15.95 -13.80
N GLN A 27 15.23 -16.23 -12.75
CA GLN A 27 14.78 -17.05 -11.62
C GLN A 27 14.45 -16.10 -10.46
N ILE A 28 13.21 -16.10 -9.98
CA ILE A 28 12.76 -15.20 -8.91
C ILE A 28 12.55 -15.97 -7.62
N THR A 29 12.88 -15.31 -6.51
CA THR A 29 12.55 -15.77 -5.16
C THR A 29 12.17 -14.55 -4.31
N ILE A 30 11.04 -14.62 -3.62
CA ILE A 30 10.59 -13.63 -2.65
C ILE A 30 10.96 -14.14 -1.25
N TYR A 31 11.57 -13.30 -0.45
CA TYR A 31 11.91 -13.55 0.95
C TYR A 31 11.01 -12.71 1.85
N GLU A 32 10.17 -13.36 2.62
CA GLU A 32 9.24 -12.73 3.57
C GLU A 32 9.63 -13.06 5.01
N LYS A 33 9.72 -12.04 5.86
CA LYS A 33 10.14 -12.19 7.25
C LYS A 33 9.13 -12.93 8.13
N ASN A 34 7.83 -12.83 7.79
CA ASN A 34 6.77 -13.51 8.53
C ASN A 34 6.61 -14.95 8.03
N ASN A 35 6.01 -15.80 8.86
CA ASN A 35 5.71 -17.20 8.52
C ASN A 35 4.53 -17.35 7.54
N SER A 36 3.81 -16.27 7.28
CA SER A 36 2.69 -16.23 6.32
C SER A 36 2.37 -14.81 5.90
N ILE A 37 1.66 -14.66 4.79
CA ILE A 37 1.07 -13.38 4.40
C ILE A 37 -0.26 -13.22 5.12
N LYS A 38 -0.36 -12.19 5.99
CA LYS A 38 -1.60 -11.90 6.71
C LYS A 38 -2.64 -11.30 5.77
N LEU A 39 -3.79 -12.00 5.64
CA LEU A 39 -4.93 -11.59 4.82
C LEU A 39 -6.11 -11.08 5.65
N ASP A 40 -6.01 -11.08 6.98
CA ASP A 40 -7.13 -10.83 7.89
C ASP A 40 -7.55 -9.38 8.00
N ASP A 41 -6.73 -8.43 7.53
CA ASP A 41 -7.08 -7.03 7.54
C ASP A 41 -8.06 -6.74 6.39
N GLY A 42 -9.35 -6.75 6.71
CA GLY A 42 -10.46 -6.53 5.78
C GLY A 42 -10.61 -5.09 5.26
N TYR A 43 -9.54 -4.26 5.36
CA TYR A 43 -9.60 -2.86 4.91
C TYR A 43 -9.58 -2.71 3.41
N GLY A 44 -10.33 -1.69 2.96
CA GLY A 44 -10.38 -1.32 1.56
C GLY A 44 -9.14 -0.58 1.09
N ILE A 45 -8.89 -0.70 -0.20
CA ILE A 45 -7.95 0.12 -0.97
C ILE A 45 -8.62 0.65 -2.23
N GLN A 46 -8.03 1.68 -2.79
CA GLN A 46 -8.47 2.30 -4.03
C GLN A 46 -7.34 2.18 -5.06
N LEU A 47 -7.69 1.82 -6.29
CA LEU A 47 -6.77 1.65 -7.41
C LEU A 47 -7.20 2.54 -8.58
N SER A 48 -6.29 3.39 -9.02
CA SER A 48 -6.50 4.21 -10.21
C SER A 48 -6.56 3.37 -11.49
N THR A 49 -7.15 3.92 -12.53
CA THR A 49 -7.21 3.29 -13.87
C THR A 49 -5.82 2.91 -14.40
N ASN A 50 -4.79 3.71 -14.09
CA ASN A 50 -3.41 3.40 -14.45
C ASN A 50 -2.92 2.11 -13.79
N SER A 51 -3.21 1.94 -12.50
CA SER A 51 -2.83 0.72 -11.76
C SER A 51 -3.58 -0.49 -12.28
N ILE A 52 -4.86 -0.35 -12.59
CA ILE A 52 -5.67 -1.43 -13.19
C ILE A 52 -5.09 -1.85 -14.54
N LYS A 53 -4.70 -0.89 -15.40
CA LYS A 53 -4.04 -1.19 -16.68
C LYS A 53 -2.77 -2.03 -16.49
N LEU A 54 -1.99 -1.76 -15.44
CA LEU A 54 -0.78 -2.53 -15.14
C LEU A 54 -1.12 -3.91 -14.57
N LEU A 55 -2.08 -4.01 -13.67
CA LEU A 55 -2.55 -5.27 -13.10
C LEU A 55 -3.18 -6.19 -14.16
N ASN A 56 -3.83 -5.63 -15.17
CA ASN A 56 -4.39 -6.40 -16.28
C ASN A 56 -3.32 -7.15 -17.08
N LYS A 57 -2.06 -6.67 -17.08
CA LYS A 57 -0.94 -7.42 -17.69
C LYS A 57 -0.71 -8.78 -17.03
N ILE A 58 -1.17 -8.95 -15.80
CA ILE A 58 -1.07 -10.19 -15.04
C ILE A 58 -2.45 -10.84 -14.80
N GLY A 59 -3.50 -10.44 -15.53
CA GLY A 59 -4.81 -11.07 -15.51
C GLY A 59 -5.75 -10.56 -14.41
N PHE A 60 -5.67 -9.30 -13.98
CA PHE A 60 -6.59 -8.74 -12.99
C PHE A 60 -8.05 -8.67 -13.47
N ASN A 61 -8.27 -8.65 -14.77
CA ASN A 61 -9.61 -8.74 -15.36
C ASN A 61 -10.36 -10.02 -14.94
N ASP A 62 -9.63 -11.09 -14.62
CA ASP A 62 -10.19 -12.39 -14.22
C ASP A 62 -10.75 -12.35 -12.78
N LEU A 63 -10.40 -11.30 -11.99
CA LEU A 63 -10.96 -11.15 -10.65
C LEU A 63 -12.46 -10.92 -10.73
N GLU A 64 -13.21 -11.74 -9.99
CA GLU A 64 -14.67 -11.72 -10.04
C GLU A 64 -15.25 -10.36 -9.63
N ASN A 65 -16.36 -9.96 -10.27
CA ASN A 65 -17.02 -8.69 -9.96
C ASN A 65 -17.55 -8.61 -8.51
N LYS A 66 -17.80 -9.76 -7.87
CA LYS A 66 -18.21 -9.79 -6.45
C LYS A 66 -17.11 -9.31 -5.49
N ASP A 67 -15.82 -9.41 -5.90
CA ASP A 67 -14.66 -9.08 -5.07
C ASP A 67 -14.13 -7.66 -5.28
N LYS A 68 -14.73 -6.89 -6.16
CA LYS A 68 -14.34 -5.52 -6.49
C LYS A 68 -15.57 -4.63 -6.74
N PHE A 69 -15.36 -3.31 -6.66
CA PHE A 69 -16.36 -2.31 -6.99
C PHE A 69 -15.75 -1.23 -7.89
N ASN A 70 -16.57 -0.66 -8.78
CA ASN A 70 -16.15 0.43 -9.66
C ASN A 70 -16.98 1.68 -9.38
N PRO A 71 -16.54 2.57 -8.48
CA PRO A 71 -17.25 3.80 -8.19
C PRO A 71 -17.30 4.74 -9.40
N GLU A 72 -18.40 5.48 -9.50
CA GLU A 72 -18.64 6.41 -10.62
C GLU A 72 -18.01 7.79 -10.33
N LYS A 73 -18.13 8.25 -9.08
CA LYS A 73 -17.72 9.58 -8.65
C LYS A 73 -17.01 9.56 -7.30
N ILE A 74 -16.31 10.65 -7.02
CA ILE A 74 -15.93 11.04 -5.67
C ILE A 74 -16.80 12.24 -5.31
N ASP A 75 -17.65 12.10 -4.29
CA ASP A 75 -18.43 13.16 -3.70
C ASP A 75 -17.66 13.80 -2.56
N PHE A 76 -17.49 15.11 -2.59
CA PHE A 76 -16.79 15.90 -1.57
C PHE A 76 -17.78 16.58 -0.65
N TYR A 77 -17.59 16.43 0.64
CA TYR A 77 -18.43 17.00 1.69
C TYR A 77 -17.58 17.78 2.71
N ASP A 78 -18.18 18.74 3.37
CA ASP A 78 -17.66 19.25 4.64
C ASP A 78 -17.99 18.28 5.79
N LEU A 79 -17.42 18.50 6.98
CA LEU A 79 -17.72 17.65 8.16
C LEU A 79 -19.15 17.78 8.69
N LYS A 80 -19.94 18.75 8.19
CA LYS A 80 -21.38 18.92 8.49
C LYS A 80 -22.26 18.19 7.46
N HIS A 81 -21.65 17.35 6.60
CA HIS A 81 -22.31 16.59 5.54
C HIS A 81 -22.93 17.45 4.41
N LYS A 82 -22.55 18.73 4.30
CA LYS A 82 -22.94 19.56 3.16
C LYS A 82 -22.05 19.19 1.96
N LYS A 83 -22.66 18.80 0.87
CA LYS A 83 -21.93 18.50 -0.38
C LYS A 83 -21.29 19.79 -0.93
N ILE A 84 -20.00 19.73 -1.24
CA ILE A 84 -19.20 20.81 -1.79
C ILE A 84 -19.16 20.72 -3.31
N CYS A 85 -18.75 19.55 -3.82
CA CYS A 85 -18.65 19.26 -5.25
C CYS A 85 -18.61 17.74 -5.49
N ASP A 86 -18.51 17.33 -6.74
CA ASP A 86 -18.14 15.97 -7.10
C ASP A 86 -17.12 15.93 -8.24
N LEU A 87 -16.37 14.83 -8.31
CA LEU A 87 -15.46 14.50 -9.39
C LEU A 87 -15.94 13.22 -10.06
N ASN A 88 -16.33 13.32 -11.33
CA ASN A 88 -16.66 12.15 -12.11
C ASN A 88 -15.39 11.41 -12.54
N ILE A 89 -15.06 10.33 -11.80
CA ILE A 89 -13.90 9.49 -12.08
C ILE A 89 -14.15 8.48 -13.18
N SER A 90 -15.42 8.19 -13.51
CA SER A 90 -15.77 7.30 -14.63
C SER A 90 -15.31 7.84 -15.98
N LYS A 91 -15.11 9.16 -16.12
CA LYS A 91 -14.55 9.78 -17.31
C LYS A 91 -13.13 9.31 -17.67
N PHE A 92 -12.39 8.83 -16.68
CA PHE A 92 -11.04 8.29 -16.86
C PHE A 92 -11.03 6.79 -17.10
N ASN A 93 -12.20 6.14 -17.05
CA ASN A 93 -12.35 4.71 -17.28
C ASN A 93 -12.27 4.40 -18.78
N SER A 94 -11.73 3.24 -19.10
CA SER A 94 -11.87 2.59 -20.40
C SER A 94 -12.54 1.23 -20.20
N GLU A 95 -12.87 0.53 -21.30
CA GLU A 95 -13.60 -0.74 -21.27
C GLU A 95 -13.04 -1.71 -20.21
N ASN A 96 -11.72 -1.90 -20.19
CA ASN A 96 -11.04 -2.86 -19.32
C ASN A 96 -10.24 -2.22 -18.18
N CYS A 97 -10.26 -0.91 -18.03
CA CYS A 97 -9.51 -0.19 -17.01
C CYS A 97 -10.41 0.80 -16.28
N LYS A 98 -11.06 0.35 -15.21
CA LYS A 98 -11.95 1.17 -14.38
C LYS A 98 -11.31 1.47 -13.04
N TYR A 99 -11.53 2.68 -12.52
CA TYR A 99 -11.21 2.97 -11.14
C TYR A 99 -11.86 1.90 -10.25
N THR A 100 -11.10 1.30 -9.36
CA THR A 100 -11.55 0.10 -8.62
C THR A 100 -11.26 0.25 -7.13
N THR A 101 -12.25 -0.10 -6.32
CA THR A 101 -12.10 -0.29 -4.88
C THR A 101 -12.30 -1.75 -4.54
N LEU A 102 -11.53 -2.27 -3.59
CA LEU A 102 -11.60 -3.67 -3.16
C LEU A 102 -10.95 -3.85 -1.77
N LYS A 103 -11.15 -5.01 -1.16
CA LYS A 103 -10.39 -5.39 0.04
C LYS A 103 -8.91 -5.54 -0.30
N ARG A 104 -8.02 -4.98 0.53
CA ARG A 104 -6.56 -5.14 0.34
C ARG A 104 -6.15 -6.61 0.31
N SER A 105 -6.75 -7.42 1.17
CA SER A 105 -6.53 -8.87 1.21
C SER A 105 -6.81 -9.54 -0.14
N LYS A 106 -7.89 -9.15 -0.84
CA LYS A 106 -8.24 -9.71 -2.15
C LYS A 106 -7.21 -9.37 -3.23
N LEU A 107 -6.63 -8.17 -3.20
CA LEU A 107 -5.53 -7.85 -4.11
C LEU A 107 -4.28 -8.69 -3.80
N VAL A 108 -3.94 -8.83 -2.52
CA VAL A 108 -2.76 -9.62 -2.11
C VAL A 108 -2.95 -11.09 -2.43
N GLU A 109 -4.12 -11.67 -2.16
CA GLU A 109 -4.50 -13.04 -2.53
C GLU A 109 -4.37 -13.25 -4.04
N PHE A 110 -5.00 -12.38 -4.84
CA PHE A 110 -4.90 -12.39 -6.30
C PHE A 110 -3.44 -12.40 -6.80
N LEU A 111 -2.58 -11.57 -6.22
CA LEU A 111 -1.16 -11.49 -6.62
C LEU A 111 -0.37 -12.73 -6.20
N LYS A 112 -0.66 -13.28 -5.01
CA LYS A 112 -0.02 -14.47 -4.46
C LYS A 112 -0.39 -15.72 -5.26
N ASP A 113 -1.68 -15.94 -5.51
CA ASP A 113 -2.19 -17.16 -6.15
C ASP A 113 -1.73 -17.34 -7.60
N ARG A 114 -1.17 -16.31 -8.19
CA ARG A 114 -0.54 -16.37 -9.51
C ARG A 114 0.91 -16.79 -9.48
N LEU A 115 1.52 -16.91 -8.30
CA LEU A 115 2.88 -17.39 -8.12
C LEU A 115 2.86 -18.85 -7.73
N GLU A 116 3.91 -19.58 -8.11
CA GLU A 116 4.12 -20.94 -7.64
C GLU A 116 4.49 -20.93 -6.15
N GLU A 117 4.08 -21.95 -5.39
CA GLU A 117 4.26 -22.01 -3.94
C GLU A 117 5.72 -21.87 -3.49
N ASN A 118 6.66 -22.39 -4.28
CA ASN A 118 8.10 -22.37 -3.99
C ASN A 118 8.77 -21.02 -4.22
N ILE A 119 8.09 -20.05 -4.85
CA ILE A 119 8.65 -18.72 -5.12
C ILE A 119 8.75 -17.88 -3.85
N ILE A 120 7.86 -18.09 -2.87
CA ILE A 120 7.86 -17.35 -1.62
C ILE A 120 8.50 -18.17 -0.52
N GLN A 121 9.63 -17.68 0.00
CA GLN A 121 10.32 -18.23 1.14
C GLN A 121 9.95 -17.41 2.38
N TYR A 122 9.20 -18.04 3.28
CA TYR A 122 8.77 -17.44 4.54
C TYR A 122 9.85 -17.56 5.63
N ASP A 123 9.67 -16.86 6.75
CA ASP A 123 10.60 -16.85 7.88
C ASP A 123 12.05 -16.42 7.50
N HIS A 124 12.17 -15.52 6.52
CA HIS A 124 13.44 -15.00 6.04
C HIS A 124 13.61 -13.51 6.39
N ASN A 125 14.14 -13.24 7.59
CA ASN A 125 14.45 -11.88 8.02
C ASN A 125 15.84 -11.46 7.53
N ILE A 126 15.91 -10.44 6.65
CA ILE A 126 17.19 -9.95 6.09
C ILE A 126 18.03 -9.27 7.17
N GLU A 127 19.32 -9.62 7.25
CA GLU A 127 20.24 -9.08 8.24
C GLU A 127 21.47 -8.41 7.65
N LYS A 128 21.91 -8.87 6.48
CA LYS A 128 23.08 -8.31 5.81
C LYS A 128 22.92 -8.32 4.31
N ILE A 129 23.41 -7.26 3.67
CA ILE A 129 23.48 -7.11 2.22
C ILE A 129 24.91 -6.72 1.89
N GLU A 130 25.61 -7.57 1.14
CA GLU A 130 27.00 -7.37 0.73
C GLU A 130 27.09 -7.37 -0.78
N LYS A 131 27.99 -6.55 -1.31
CA LYS A 131 28.34 -6.56 -2.74
C LYS A 131 29.68 -7.25 -2.91
N ASN A 132 29.75 -8.21 -3.80
CA ASN A 132 30.97 -8.87 -4.20
C ASN A 132 31.05 -8.91 -5.73
N ASN A 133 31.89 -8.04 -6.31
CA ASN A 133 31.97 -7.83 -7.75
C ASN A 133 30.59 -7.50 -8.36
N ASN A 134 30.06 -8.38 -9.23
CA ASN A 134 28.76 -8.21 -9.89
C ASN A 134 27.62 -8.98 -9.20
N GLN A 135 27.88 -9.60 -8.04
CA GLN A 135 26.90 -10.37 -7.29
C GLN A 135 26.53 -9.69 -5.97
N ILE A 136 25.33 -9.96 -5.51
CA ILE A 136 24.81 -9.49 -4.23
C ILE A 136 24.64 -10.70 -3.32
N ILE A 137 25.23 -10.63 -2.13
CA ILE A 137 25.13 -11.67 -1.11
C ILE A 137 24.18 -11.18 -0.02
N LEU A 138 23.14 -11.94 0.21
CA LEU A 138 22.14 -11.68 1.25
C LEU A 138 22.34 -12.67 2.38
N THR A 139 22.27 -12.21 3.62
CA THR A 139 22.27 -13.08 4.80
C THR A 139 20.93 -12.91 5.52
N PHE A 140 20.28 -14.05 5.80
CA PHE A 140 19.03 -14.12 6.54
C PHE A 140 19.23 -14.97 7.79
N ASN A 141 18.57 -14.62 8.90
CA ASN A 141 18.51 -15.40 10.13
C ASN A 141 19.91 -15.91 10.56
N GLU A 142 20.91 -15.00 10.58
CA GLU A 142 22.32 -15.22 10.98
C GLU A 142 23.13 -16.20 10.12
N SER A 143 22.51 -17.12 9.36
CA SER A 143 23.23 -18.20 8.69
C SER A 143 22.86 -18.46 7.23
N ILE A 144 21.65 -18.17 6.80
CA ILE A 144 21.18 -18.48 5.45
C ILE A 144 21.76 -17.48 4.46
N LYS A 145 22.66 -17.93 3.59
CA LYS A 145 23.27 -17.08 2.57
C LYS A 145 22.66 -17.36 1.19
N VAL A 146 22.31 -16.30 0.50
CA VAL A 146 21.74 -16.33 -0.86
C VAL A 146 22.54 -15.39 -1.75
N ILE A 147 22.84 -15.83 -2.98
CA ILE A 147 23.52 -15.04 -3.99
C ILE A 147 22.53 -14.70 -5.11
N CYS A 148 22.44 -13.44 -5.49
CA CYS A 148 21.59 -12.98 -6.58
C CYS A 148 22.30 -11.97 -7.48
N ASP A 149 21.76 -11.80 -8.70
CA ASP A 149 22.22 -10.83 -9.68
C ASP A 149 21.49 -9.49 -9.56
N HIS A 150 20.22 -9.53 -9.15
CA HIS A 150 19.40 -8.36 -8.88
C HIS A 150 18.72 -8.49 -7.51
N LEU A 151 18.74 -7.43 -6.74
CA LEU A 151 18.01 -7.31 -5.46
C LEU A 151 16.93 -6.25 -5.58
N ILE A 152 15.69 -6.64 -5.31
CA ILE A 152 14.53 -5.74 -5.24
C ILE A 152 14.05 -5.68 -3.80
N ILE A 153 14.13 -4.50 -3.18
CA ILE A 153 13.70 -4.23 -1.82
C ILE A 153 12.30 -3.63 -1.86
N SER A 154 11.32 -4.34 -1.29
CA SER A 154 9.90 -4.00 -1.27
C SER A 154 9.25 -4.27 0.10
N ASP A 155 10.03 -4.18 1.18
CA ASP A 155 9.70 -4.53 2.55
C ASP A 155 9.01 -3.41 3.34
N GLY A 156 8.44 -2.43 2.63
CA GLY A 156 7.52 -1.43 3.16
C GLY A 156 8.18 -0.22 3.79
N VAL A 157 7.37 0.60 4.49
CA VAL A 157 7.79 1.90 5.04
C VAL A 157 8.96 1.78 6.03
N PHE A 158 8.97 0.74 6.87
CA PHE A 158 10.04 0.45 7.83
C PHE A 158 11.11 -0.47 7.26
N SER A 159 11.43 -0.32 5.98
CA SER A 159 12.34 -1.18 5.23
C SER A 159 13.65 -1.45 5.96
N LYS A 160 13.86 -2.71 6.34
CA LYS A 160 15.12 -3.21 6.88
C LYS A 160 16.20 -3.20 5.80
N GLY A 161 15.82 -3.63 4.58
CA GLY A 161 16.72 -3.62 3.44
C GLY A 161 17.27 -2.24 3.11
N LYS A 162 16.41 -1.19 3.10
CA LYS A 162 16.85 0.20 2.94
C LYS A 162 17.80 0.63 4.06
N SER A 163 17.47 0.31 5.31
CA SER A 163 18.30 0.64 6.47
C SER A 163 19.70 0.02 6.36
N LEU A 164 19.81 -1.23 5.92
CA LEU A 164 21.09 -1.92 5.75
C LEU A 164 21.97 -1.29 4.68
N ILE A 165 21.41 -0.83 3.57
CA ILE A 165 22.18 -0.23 2.47
C ILE A 165 22.45 1.28 2.67
N SER A 166 21.69 1.96 3.56
CA SER A 166 21.87 3.38 3.89
C SER A 166 22.56 3.61 5.22
N ASN A 167 23.07 2.57 5.88
CA ASN A 167 23.64 2.65 7.23
C ASN A 167 22.71 3.36 8.23
N ASN A 168 21.39 3.14 8.11
CA ASN A 168 20.32 3.76 8.90
C ASN A 168 20.16 5.29 8.74
N GLU A 169 20.70 5.91 7.71
CA GLU A 169 20.60 7.36 7.51
C GLU A 169 19.18 7.80 7.08
N ILE A 170 18.44 6.94 6.34
CA ILE A 170 17.13 7.29 5.81
C ILE A 170 16.04 6.48 6.52
N LYS A 171 15.38 7.13 7.48
CA LYS A 171 14.25 6.56 8.23
C LYS A 171 12.94 7.25 7.88
N PRO A 172 11.80 6.54 7.98
CA PRO A 172 10.49 7.18 7.89
C PRO A 172 10.25 8.10 9.09
N VAL A 173 9.48 9.15 8.88
CA VAL A 173 9.16 10.14 9.92
C VAL A 173 7.68 10.10 10.21
N TYR A 174 7.32 10.20 11.49
CA TYR A 174 5.93 10.33 11.91
C TYR A 174 5.32 11.61 11.34
N ASN A 175 4.19 11.49 10.66
CA ASN A 175 3.52 12.59 9.95
C ASN A 175 2.55 13.38 10.85
N ASN A 176 2.69 13.31 12.17
CA ASN A 176 1.77 13.94 13.12
C ASN A 176 0.29 13.62 12.83
N SER A 177 -0.01 12.41 12.42
CA SER A 177 -1.36 11.96 12.13
C SER A 177 -1.55 10.47 12.39
N ILE A 178 -2.79 10.11 12.73
CA ILE A 178 -3.23 8.73 12.93
C ILE A 178 -4.22 8.40 11.82
N ALA A 179 -4.03 7.27 11.17
CA ALA A 179 -5.02 6.66 10.30
C ALA A 179 -5.94 5.77 11.15
N ILE A 180 -7.24 6.03 11.05
CA ILE A 180 -8.32 5.30 11.72
C ILE A 180 -9.01 4.48 10.65
N ARG A 181 -8.99 3.17 10.79
CA ARG A 181 -9.62 2.25 9.84
C ARG A 181 -10.77 1.52 10.50
N GLY A 182 -11.80 1.27 9.73
CA GLY A 182 -12.98 0.54 10.19
C GLY A 182 -13.89 0.17 9.03
N ASN A 183 -15.00 -0.46 9.37
CA ASN A 183 -16.06 -0.79 8.43
C ASN A 183 -17.40 -0.24 8.98
N ILE A 184 -18.30 0.13 8.09
CA ILE A 184 -19.65 0.56 8.43
C ILE A 184 -20.66 -0.20 7.56
N SER A 185 -21.79 -0.58 8.14
CA SER A 185 -22.86 -1.24 7.39
C SER A 185 -23.53 -0.27 6.42
N ARG A 186 -23.89 -0.77 5.24
CA ARG A 186 -24.62 -0.03 4.20
C ARG A 186 -25.88 0.66 4.74
N LYS A 187 -26.65 -0.03 5.56
CA LYS A 187 -27.91 0.48 6.16
C LYS A 187 -27.71 1.71 7.05
N GLU A 188 -26.50 1.94 7.55
CA GLU A 188 -26.16 3.08 8.41
C GLU A 188 -25.68 4.31 7.60
N LEU A 189 -25.56 4.18 6.27
CA LEU A 189 -25.10 5.25 5.39
C LEU A 189 -26.23 6.13 4.85
N ASN A 190 -27.11 6.59 5.76
CA ASN A 190 -28.24 7.43 5.40
C ASN A 190 -27.80 8.65 4.55
N ASN A 191 -28.45 8.85 3.39
CA ASN A 191 -28.22 9.96 2.47
C ASN A 191 -26.88 10.00 1.71
N LEU A 192 -26.03 8.97 1.79
CA LEU A 192 -24.85 8.87 0.95
C LEU A 192 -25.14 8.05 -0.31
N ASN A 193 -24.53 8.45 -1.43
CA ASN A 193 -24.65 7.65 -2.64
C ASN A 193 -23.73 6.43 -2.56
N GLU A 194 -24.32 5.27 -2.45
CA GLU A 194 -23.62 3.98 -2.27
C GLU A 194 -22.78 3.58 -3.47
N LYS A 195 -22.97 4.19 -4.64
CA LYS A 195 -22.17 3.96 -5.84
C LYS A 195 -20.92 4.83 -5.91
N ASN A 196 -20.78 5.78 -5.00
CA ASN A 196 -19.71 6.76 -5.02
C ASN A 196 -18.73 6.55 -3.86
N ILE A 197 -17.57 7.17 -3.98
CA ILE A 197 -16.66 7.42 -2.87
C ILE A 197 -17.13 8.71 -2.20
N SER A 198 -17.39 8.69 -0.90
CA SER A 198 -17.72 9.87 -0.11
C SER A 198 -16.52 10.34 0.69
N LEU A 199 -16.00 11.53 0.39
CA LEU A 199 -14.85 12.13 1.05
C LEU A 199 -15.29 13.36 1.84
N PHE A 200 -15.04 13.36 3.14
CA PHE A 200 -15.38 14.42 4.09
C PHE A 200 -14.12 15.16 4.52
N MET A 201 -14.14 16.48 4.40
CA MET A 201 -12.95 17.32 4.59
C MET A 201 -13.11 18.34 5.72
N GLY A 202 -12.10 18.40 6.58
CA GLY A 202 -11.93 19.42 7.60
C GLY A 202 -10.44 19.76 7.82
N SER A 203 -10.16 20.79 8.58
CA SER A 203 -8.80 21.34 8.74
C SER A 203 -7.77 20.41 9.39
N ASN A 204 -8.21 19.54 10.30
CA ASN A 204 -7.34 18.64 11.07
C ASN A 204 -7.81 17.18 11.01
N PHE A 205 -8.83 16.93 10.22
CA PHE A 205 -9.43 15.61 10.07
C PHE A 205 -10.13 15.52 8.72
N HIS A 206 -9.94 14.41 8.04
CA HIS A 206 -10.76 14.02 6.91
C HIS A 206 -11.04 12.53 6.99
N TYR A 207 -12.13 12.09 6.38
CA TYR A 207 -12.43 10.67 6.27
C TYR A 207 -13.09 10.33 4.94
N VAL A 208 -12.96 9.07 4.56
CA VAL A 208 -13.48 8.55 3.31
C VAL A 208 -14.27 7.28 3.58
N ILE A 209 -15.46 7.20 2.99
CA ILE A 209 -16.32 6.00 3.01
C ILE A 209 -16.52 5.56 1.57
N TYR A 210 -16.34 4.28 1.30
CA TYR A 210 -16.53 3.72 -0.04
C TYR A 210 -16.85 2.23 -0.02
N PRO A 211 -17.63 1.73 -1.01
CA PRO A 211 -17.88 0.30 -1.19
C PRO A 211 -16.60 -0.42 -1.60
N ILE A 212 -16.44 -1.69 -1.19
CA ILE A 212 -15.26 -2.51 -1.46
C ILE A 212 -15.57 -3.75 -2.32
N ASN A 213 -16.83 -4.03 -2.54
CA ASN A 213 -17.31 -5.05 -3.46
C ASN A 213 -18.78 -4.83 -3.80
N ASN A 214 -19.34 -5.67 -4.67
CA ASN A 214 -20.74 -5.55 -5.08
C ASN A 214 -21.73 -6.30 -4.18
N ASN A 215 -21.26 -7.20 -3.32
CA ASN A 215 -22.12 -8.13 -2.56
C ASN A 215 -22.17 -7.85 -1.06
N ASP A 216 -21.14 -7.17 -0.49
CA ASP A 216 -21.09 -6.90 0.94
C ASP A 216 -21.94 -5.67 1.28
N GLU A 217 -22.68 -5.79 2.35
CA GLU A 217 -23.38 -4.65 2.97
C GLU A 217 -22.42 -3.71 3.73
N ALA A 218 -21.12 -4.02 3.75
CA ALA A 218 -20.11 -3.26 4.48
C ALA A 218 -19.31 -2.34 3.57
N PHE A 219 -19.16 -1.10 4.00
CA PHE A 219 -18.31 -0.07 3.40
C PHE A 219 -17.03 0.08 4.18
N ASN A 220 -15.95 0.37 3.49
CA ASN A 220 -14.70 0.73 4.13
C ASN A 220 -14.76 2.16 4.64
N PHE A 221 -14.28 2.36 5.87
CA PHE A 221 -14.01 3.65 6.47
C PHE A 221 -12.52 3.84 6.65
N ILE A 222 -12.02 5.01 6.27
CA ILE A 222 -10.68 5.48 6.63
C ILE A 222 -10.75 6.95 7.03
N GLY A 223 -10.35 7.27 8.27
CA GLY A 223 -10.14 8.63 8.76
C GLY A 223 -8.66 8.92 8.93
N VAL A 224 -8.25 10.15 8.70
CA VAL A 224 -6.90 10.64 9.01
C VAL A 224 -7.04 11.85 9.91
N LEU A 225 -6.62 11.67 11.16
CA LEU A 225 -6.70 12.68 12.22
C LEU A 225 -5.30 13.24 12.48
N LYS A 226 -5.16 14.57 12.47
CA LYS A 226 -3.95 15.22 12.95
C LYS A 226 -3.80 14.99 14.44
N TYR A 227 -2.72 14.33 14.83
CA TYR A 227 -2.51 13.86 16.19
C TYR A 227 -1.01 13.87 16.51
N LYS A 228 -0.63 14.49 17.64
CA LYS A 228 0.77 14.48 18.09
C LYS A 228 0.97 13.32 19.04
N LEU A 229 2.00 12.54 18.81
CA LEU A 229 2.48 11.47 19.67
C LEU A 229 3.86 11.83 20.21
N THR A 230 4.13 11.45 21.42
CA THR A 230 5.47 11.49 22.04
C THR A 230 6.33 10.36 21.46
N ALA A 231 7.65 10.43 21.62
CA ALA A 231 8.56 9.37 21.21
C ALA A 231 8.21 8.03 21.88
N ASN A 232 7.91 8.04 23.18
CA ASN A 232 7.54 6.83 23.93
C ASN A 232 6.25 6.19 23.42
N GLU A 233 5.25 6.98 22.99
CA GLU A 233 4.02 6.47 22.40
C GLU A 233 4.27 5.87 21.01
N LEU A 234 5.17 6.46 20.23
CA LEU A 234 5.53 5.95 18.89
C LEU A 234 6.26 4.60 18.95
N ASP A 235 7.04 4.36 20.00
CA ASP A 235 7.75 3.09 20.21
C ASP A 235 6.85 2.00 20.79
N ASN A 236 5.67 2.35 21.30
CA ASN A 236 4.70 1.42 21.88
C ASN A 236 3.58 1.06 20.88
N TYR A 237 3.84 0.09 20.02
CA TYR A 237 2.86 -0.37 19.01
C TYR A 237 1.57 -0.96 19.62
N ASP A 238 1.62 -1.49 20.83
CA ASP A 238 0.44 -2.09 21.47
C ASP A 238 -0.52 -1.02 22.00
N LEU A 239 -0.05 0.20 22.23
CA LEU A 239 -0.90 1.35 22.55
C LEU A 239 -2.05 1.52 21.55
N PHE A 240 -1.73 1.43 20.25
CA PHE A 240 -2.70 1.69 19.18
C PHE A 240 -3.75 0.59 18.99
N LYS A 241 -3.56 -0.56 19.64
CA LYS A 241 -4.50 -1.69 19.69
C LYS A 241 -5.38 -1.67 20.94
N GLY A 242 -4.97 -0.90 21.96
CA GLY A 242 -5.65 -0.83 23.25
C GLY A 242 -7.01 -0.16 23.15
N GLU A 243 -8.02 -0.74 23.80
CA GLU A 243 -9.39 -0.20 23.83
C GLU A 243 -9.43 1.26 24.31
N GLY A 244 -8.67 1.60 25.37
CA GLY A 244 -8.61 2.96 25.89
C GLY A 244 -8.08 3.99 24.91
N PHE A 245 -7.14 3.62 24.04
CA PHE A 245 -6.68 4.50 22.97
C PHE A 245 -7.75 4.72 21.90
N ILE A 246 -8.43 3.64 21.50
CA ILE A 246 -9.51 3.68 20.51
C ILE A 246 -10.67 4.52 21.03
N GLU A 247 -11.08 4.36 22.28
CA GLU A 247 -12.13 5.19 22.89
C GLU A 247 -11.72 6.67 22.97
N GLY A 248 -10.49 6.98 23.39
CA GLY A 248 -9.99 8.36 23.36
C GLY A 248 -9.94 8.98 21.95
N ILE A 249 -9.75 8.17 20.90
CA ILE A 249 -9.89 8.63 19.51
C ILE A 249 -11.36 8.87 19.17
N LYS A 250 -12.27 7.98 19.54
CA LYS A 250 -13.73 8.17 19.32
C LYS A 250 -14.24 9.46 19.97
N GLU A 251 -13.85 9.74 21.20
CA GLU A 251 -14.21 10.99 21.90
C GLU A 251 -13.78 12.24 21.11
N LYS A 252 -12.56 12.22 20.55
CA LYS A 252 -12.07 13.32 19.69
C LYS A 252 -12.84 13.47 18.37
N LEU A 253 -13.52 12.42 17.93
CA LEU A 253 -14.30 12.40 16.69
C LEU A 253 -15.77 12.76 16.89
N GLN A 254 -16.32 12.75 18.09
CA GLN A 254 -17.76 12.97 18.41
C GLN A 254 -18.36 14.23 17.76
N ASN A 255 -17.57 15.30 17.63
CA ASN A 255 -18.04 16.56 17.02
C ASN A 255 -17.55 16.72 15.55
N ARG A 256 -17.01 15.67 14.94
CA ARG A 256 -16.39 15.71 13.60
C ARG A 256 -16.98 14.70 12.62
N ILE A 257 -17.62 13.68 13.16
CA ILE A 257 -18.36 12.64 12.42
C ILE A 257 -19.76 12.62 13.00
N SER A 258 -20.77 12.35 12.17
CA SER A 258 -22.13 12.16 12.69
C SER A 258 -22.17 10.98 13.66
N SER A 259 -22.98 11.09 14.73
CA SER A 259 -23.15 10.03 15.71
C SER A 259 -23.54 8.70 15.05
N ASN A 260 -24.44 8.76 14.07
CA ASN A 260 -24.86 7.57 13.33
C ASN A 260 -23.69 6.81 12.67
N ILE A 261 -22.70 7.51 12.10
CA ILE A 261 -21.51 6.88 11.53
C ILE A 261 -20.59 6.39 12.64
N LEU A 262 -20.29 7.24 13.63
CA LEU A 262 -19.30 6.95 14.67
C LEU A 262 -19.72 5.76 15.55
N ASP A 263 -20.98 5.70 15.93
CA ASP A 263 -21.54 4.65 16.82
C ASP A 263 -21.65 3.29 16.12
N ASN A 264 -21.74 3.30 14.77
CA ASN A 264 -21.86 2.10 13.94
C ASN A 264 -20.55 1.69 13.24
N LEU A 265 -19.42 2.35 13.56
CA LEU A 265 -18.11 1.91 13.09
C LEU A 265 -17.67 0.61 13.78
N ASN A 266 -17.37 -0.39 12.99
CA ASN A 266 -16.92 -1.70 13.43
C ASN A 266 -15.45 -1.94 13.09
N ASN A 267 -14.80 -2.85 13.84
CA ASN A 267 -13.41 -3.27 13.62
C ASN A 267 -12.44 -2.09 13.56
N ILE A 268 -12.59 -1.13 14.47
CA ILE A 268 -11.75 0.06 14.49
C ILE A 268 -10.33 -0.32 14.88
N LYS A 269 -9.38 0.12 14.06
CA LYS A 269 -7.94 0.04 14.34
C LYS A 269 -7.29 1.39 14.04
N CYS A 270 -6.33 1.75 14.85
CA CYS A 270 -5.57 2.98 14.72
C CYS A 270 -4.12 2.69 14.33
N PHE A 271 -3.56 3.52 13.43
CA PHE A 271 -2.18 3.37 12.96
C PHE A 271 -1.50 4.73 12.91
N PRO A 272 -0.34 4.91 13.55
CA PRO A 272 0.46 6.10 13.33
C PRO A 272 0.92 6.17 11.89
N VAL A 273 0.77 7.32 11.26
CA VAL A 273 1.14 7.52 9.86
C VAL A 273 2.60 7.90 9.78
N PHE A 274 3.40 7.05 9.13
CA PHE A 274 4.78 7.33 8.79
C PHE A 274 4.91 7.60 7.30
N ALA A 275 5.76 8.56 6.94
CA ALA A 275 6.04 8.93 5.56
C ALA A 275 7.54 9.11 5.34
N SER A 276 7.97 8.99 4.09
CA SER A 276 9.36 9.27 3.71
C SER A 276 9.60 10.76 3.55
N LYS A 277 10.74 11.25 4.03
CA LYS A 277 11.25 12.61 3.73
C LYS A 277 12.39 12.60 2.71
N GLY A 278 12.91 11.44 2.38
CA GLY A 278 14.00 11.26 1.44
C GLY A 278 13.90 9.91 0.75
N TYR A 279 14.69 9.75 -0.28
CA TYR A 279 14.80 8.51 -1.05
C TYR A 279 16.27 8.13 -1.26
N LEU A 280 16.52 6.87 -1.53
CA LEU A 280 17.84 6.31 -1.82
C LEU A 280 17.89 5.76 -3.23
N LYS A 281 18.99 6.00 -3.93
CA LYS A 281 19.29 5.45 -5.26
C LYS A 281 20.53 4.55 -5.14
N PRO A 282 20.41 3.27 -4.75
CA PRO A 282 21.57 2.45 -4.44
C PRO A 282 22.43 2.06 -5.66
N GLY A 283 21.84 2.01 -6.85
CA GLY A 283 22.55 1.56 -8.05
C GLY A 283 23.01 0.09 -8.01
N ASN A 284 23.81 -0.32 -8.98
CA ASN A 284 24.47 -1.63 -9.03
C ASN A 284 23.52 -2.83 -8.80
N ASN A 285 22.45 -2.91 -9.55
CA ASN A 285 21.46 -3.99 -9.48
C ASN A 285 20.70 -4.12 -8.14
N ILE A 286 20.75 -3.11 -7.28
CA ILE A 286 19.92 -3.01 -6.08
C ILE A 286 18.85 -1.95 -6.32
N PHE A 287 17.59 -2.32 -6.09
CA PHE A 287 16.44 -1.48 -6.37
C PHE A 287 15.50 -1.42 -5.16
N LEU A 288 14.96 -0.24 -4.91
CA LEU A 288 13.90 0.00 -3.94
C LEU A 288 12.60 0.32 -4.69
N ILE A 289 11.49 -0.33 -4.33
CA ILE A 289 10.18 -0.08 -4.92
C ILE A 289 9.09 0.09 -3.84
N GLY A 290 7.95 0.67 -4.22
CA GLY A 290 6.83 0.93 -3.32
C GLY A 290 7.24 1.79 -2.13
N ASP A 291 6.68 1.50 -0.96
CA ASP A 291 6.94 2.26 0.28
C ASP A 291 8.40 2.13 0.76
N ALA A 292 9.13 1.09 0.37
CA ALA A 292 10.55 0.96 0.64
C ALA A 292 11.37 2.04 -0.09
N PHE A 293 10.97 2.42 -1.30
CA PHE A 293 11.55 3.57 -1.99
C PHE A 293 11.05 4.88 -1.39
N PHE A 294 9.72 5.10 -1.42
CA PHE A 294 9.11 6.30 -0.89
C PHE A 294 7.67 6.04 -0.42
N ALA A 295 7.44 6.17 0.89
CA ALA A 295 6.13 6.04 1.51
C ALA A 295 5.41 7.39 1.52
N PHE A 296 4.26 7.46 0.85
CA PHE A 296 3.39 8.64 0.83
C PHE A 296 2.41 8.64 2.02
N PRO A 297 2.03 9.82 2.54
CA PRO A 297 0.88 9.91 3.44
C PRO A 297 -0.39 9.38 2.76
N PRO A 298 -1.36 8.84 3.51
CA PRO A 298 -2.54 8.20 2.94
C PRO A 298 -3.56 9.16 2.33
N SER A 299 -3.32 10.46 2.36
CA SER A 299 -4.27 11.53 2.01
C SER A 299 -4.84 11.44 0.59
N PHE A 300 -4.12 10.83 -0.35
CA PHE A 300 -4.53 10.71 -1.76
C PHE A 300 -4.76 9.27 -2.21
N ALA A 301 -4.81 8.31 -1.30
CA ALA A 301 -4.96 6.88 -1.61
C ALA A 301 -3.94 6.33 -2.65
N GLN A 302 -2.72 6.92 -2.70
CA GLN A 302 -1.72 6.62 -3.73
C GLN A 302 -0.83 5.40 -3.44
N GLY A 303 -0.72 4.93 -2.18
CA GLY A 303 0.27 3.94 -1.77
C GLY A 303 0.27 2.67 -2.62
N ALA A 304 -0.89 2.03 -2.80
CA ALA A 304 -0.99 0.81 -3.60
C ALA A 304 -0.72 1.07 -5.10
N SER A 305 -1.23 2.18 -5.63
CA SER A 305 -1.01 2.57 -7.02
C SER A 305 0.47 2.82 -7.31
N GLN A 306 1.16 3.56 -6.43
CA GLN A 306 2.60 3.83 -6.56
C GLN A 306 3.45 2.56 -6.39
N SER A 307 3.00 1.62 -5.56
CA SER A 307 3.62 0.30 -5.42
C SER A 307 3.58 -0.49 -6.73
N ILE A 308 2.44 -0.52 -7.40
CA ILE A 308 2.24 -1.22 -8.67
C ILE A 308 3.02 -0.52 -9.79
N GLU A 309 2.92 0.81 -9.89
CA GLU A 309 3.64 1.59 -10.90
C GLU A 309 5.15 1.41 -10.79
N SER A 310 5.72 1.53 -9.57
CA SER A 310 7.16 1.36 -9.37
C SER A 310 7.65 -0.02 -9.76
N GLY A 311 6.90 -1.08 -9.45
CA GLY A 311 7.23 -2.43 -9.87
C GLY A 311 7.21 -2.60 -11.40
N SER A 312 6.21 -2.00 -12.08
CA SER A 312 6.13 -2.03 -13.54
C SER A 312 7.26 -1.24 -14.22
N GLU A 313 7.58 -0.05 -13.71
CA GLU A 313 8.66 0.78 -14.25
C GLU A 313 10.02 0.09 -14.09
N LEU A 314 10.29 -0.49 -12.91
CA LEU A 314 11.51 -1.24 -12.67
C LEU A 314 11.63 -2.43 -13.63
N PHE A 315 10.57 -3.21 -13.79
CA PHE A 315 10.57 -4.34 -14.72
C PHE A 315 10.92 -3.89 -16.15
N VAL A 316 10.29 -2.82 -16.64
CA VAL A 316 10.55 -2.28 -17.99
C VAL A 316 11.99 -1.74 -18.12
N ASP A 317 12.50 -1.11 -17.06
CA ASP A 317 13.87 -0.58 -17.03
C ASP A 317 14.90 -1.69 -17.14
N ILE A 318 14.75 -2.77 -16.35
CA ILE A 318 15.63 -3.94 -16.40
C ILE A 318 15.54 -4.66 -17.75
N MET A 319 14.33 -4.86 -18.29
CA MET A 319 14.14 -5.55 -19.57
C MET A 319 14.79 -4.79 -20.74
N ASN A 320 14.82 -3.47 -20.69
CA ASN A 320 15.31 -2.62 -21.76
C ASN A 320 16.74 -2.07 -21.50
N ASN A 321 17.37 -2.41 -20.37
CA ASN A 321 18.67 -1.90 -19.92
C ASN A 321 18.77 -0.36 -19.95
N LYS A 322 17.69 0.34 -19.53
CA LYS A 322 17.60 1.81 -19.65
C LYS A 322 18.35 2.56 -18.56
N ASN A 323 18.50 1.97 -17.37
CA ASN A 323 19.15 2.56 -16.19
C ASN A 323 18.62 3.92 -15.76
N ASN A 324 17.34 4.22 -16.04
CA ASN A 324 16.68 5.50 -15.71
C ASN A 324 15.54 5.38 -14.70
N PHE A 325 15.34 4.21 -14.12
CA PHE A 325 14.26 3.92 -13.17
C PHE A 325 14.15 4.97 -12.05
N TYR A 326 15.25 5.26 -11.38
CA TYR A 326 15.23 6.20 -10.25
C TYR A 326 14.93 7.64 -10.66
N ASP A 327 15.35 8.08 -11.84
CA ASP A 327 15.08 9.44 -12.30
C ASP A 327 13.59 9.63 -12.56
N SER A 328 12.95 8.67 -13.24
CA SER A 328 11.50 8.63 -13.42
C SER A 328 10.75 8.61 -12.08
N ARG A 329 11.19 7.77 -11.12
CA ARG A 329 10.52 7.69 -9.80
C ARG A 329 10.66 8.96 -8.98
N VAL A 330 11.82 9.62 -9.01
CA VAL A 330 12.05 10.90 -8.32
C VAL A 330 11.17 12.01 -8.88
N GLU A 331 11.00 12.09 -10.20
CA GLU A 331 10.07 13.04 -10.83
C GLU A 331 8.64 12.83 -10.35
N LYS A 332 8.17 11.57 -10.30
CA LYS A 332 6.83 11.26 -9.76
C LYS A 332 6.67 11.61 -8.29
N VAL A 333 7.69 11.34 -7.46
CA VAL A 333 7.67 11.73 -6.04
C VAL A 333 7.54 13.24 -5.90
N LYS A 334 8.28 14.03 -6.69
CA LYS A 334 8.17 15.49 -6.70
C LYS A 334 6.78 15.96 -7.14
N MET A 335 6.23 15.34 -8.19
CA MET A 335 4.92 15.70 -8.73
C MET A 335 3.77 15.44 -7.72
N ILE A 336 3.86 14.38 -6.92
CA ILE A 336 2.82 14.02 -5.95
C ILE A 336 2.94 14.85 -4.66
N ASN A 337 4.16 15.26 -4.27
CA ASN A 337 4.38 16.01 -3.04
C ASN A 337 4.21 17.56 -3.22
N ASN A 338 4.21 18.08 -4.44
CA ASN A 338 3.91 19.48 -4.76
C ASN A 338 2.40 19.66 -5.01
#